data_5ae8ac41c688cf373ed51f31c5dc71d3
#
_entry.id   5ae8ac41c688cf373ed51f31c5dc71d3
#
_cell.length_a   1.000
_cell.length_b   1.000
_cell.length_c   1.000
_cell.angle_alpha   90.00
_cell.angle_beta   90.00
_cell.angle_gamma   90.00
#
_symmetry.space_group_name_H-M   'P 1'
#
loop_
_entity.id
_entity.type
_entity.pdbx_description
1 polymer ?
#
loop_
_entity_poly.entity_id
_entity_poly.type
_entity_poly.pdbx_seq_one_letter_code
_entity_poly.pdbx_strand_id
1 'polypeptide(L)'
;DLQVKSIFNPAERTPSMFIYYGKTTEDYRYKDFSSGSQGSAIDLVQEIFKLNFSQALFRIIEDYNKYILKHGEHDRIECTPAAKYKVDFIKKRGWYKEDVNFWLSFNIGASILKEFNVYPIEYYNMIKEDDNSFDKITIRNKQMYGYFDKNGLIYKIYQPSQKNYKFIKVRPYTQGLDQLLYTKPNLIICSSLKDAMCLRQFNFNVEVIAPDSENTMIKPYVINNLKNKFKKIITLFDNDQAGHAAINKYLLHYNIHGTYLELEKDLSDAVKKHGINKIKKIIAPLLSKTIRK
;
A
#
# COMPACT_ATOMS: atom_id res chain seq x y z
N ASP A 1 34.30 -12.99 -10.12
CA ASP A 1 33.26 -12.31 -10.87
C ASP A 1 33.06 -13.03 -12.20
N LEU A 2 31.81 -13.29 -12.57
CA LEU A 2 31.40 -13.91 -13.81
C LEU A 2 30.79 -12.85 -14.74
N GLN A 3 31.30 -12.74 -15.97
CA GLN A 3 30.75 -11.86 -16.99
C GLN A 3 29.98 -12.68 -18.02
N VAL A 4 28.71 -12.33 -18.25
CA VAL A 4 27.82 -13.04 -19.15
C VAL A 4 27.05 -12.05 -20.04
N LYS A 5 26.45 -12.55 -21.11
CA LYS A 5 25.52 -11.72 -21.90
C LYS A 5 24.30 -11.37 -21.06
N SER A 6 23.76 -10.16 -21.28
CA SER A 6 22.54 -9.72 -20.62
C SER A 6 21.36 -10.64 -20.96
N ILE A 7 20.69 -11.13 -19.95
CA ILE A 7 19.45 -11.88 -20.09
C ILE A 7 18.24 -10.96 -20.43
N PHE A 8 18.41 -9.66 -20.21
CA PHE A 8 17.38 -8.64 -20.48
C PHE A 8 17.49 -8.03 -21.88
N ASN A 9 18.64 -8.28 -22.57
CA ASN A 9 18.88 -7.79 -23.92
C ASN A 9 19.34 -8.92 -24.87
N PRO A 10 18.41 -9.67 -25.47
CA PRO A 10 18.72 -10.81 -26.36
C PRO A 10 19.57 -10.43 -27.59
N ALA A 11 19.54 -9.16 -28.00
CA ALA A 11 20.30 -8.67 -29.16
C ALA A 11 21.75 -8.31 -28.83
N GLU A 12 22.18 -8.47 -27.59
CA GLU A 12 23.52 -8.10 -27.16
C GLU A 12 24.61 -8.99 -27.80
N ARG A 13 25.64 -8.34 -28.30
CA ARG A 13 26.78 -9.05 -28.92
C ARG A 13 27.94 -9.24 -27.93
N THR A 14 28.19 -8.25 -27.07
CA THR A 14 29.27 -8.24 -26.10
C THR A 14 28.72 -8.40 -24.69
N PRO A 15 29.23 -9.36 -23.87
CA PRO A 15 28.75 -9.55 -22.50
C PRO A 15 28.82 -8.26 -21.67
N SER A 16 27.70 -7.87 -21.06
CA SER A 16 27.58 -6.66 -20.23
C SER A 16 26.97 -6.89 -18.85
N MET A 17 26.57 -8.12 -18.53
CA MET A 17 26.05 -8.48 -17.24
C MET A 17 27.14 -9.13 -16.40
N PHE A 18 27.27 -8.68 -15.15
CA PHE A 18 28.22 -9.21 -14.17
C PHE A 18 27.48 -9.86 -13.01
N ILE A 19 27.98 -11.03 -12.59
CA ILE A 19 27.61 -11.70 -11.35
C ILE A 19 28.83 -11.69 -10.45
N TYR A 20 28.70 -11.15 -9.25
CA TYR A 20 29.83 -10.95 -8.33
C TYR A 20 29.41 -11.14 -6.88
N TYR A 21 30.39 -11.43 -6.03
CA TYR A 21 30.16 -11.49 -4.58
C TYR A 21 30.34 -10.11 -3.96
N GLY A 22 29.25 -9.60 -3.38
CA GLY A 22 29.22 -8.30 -2.70
C GLY A 22 29.86 -8.39 -1.31
N LYS A 23 31.11 -7.90 -1.15
CA LYS A 23 31.86 -7.97 0.12
C LYS A 23 31.16 -7.29 1.30
N THR A 24 30.38 -6.24 1.04
CA THR A 24 29.64 -5.48 2.07
C THR A 24 28.30 -6.12 2.40
N THR A 25 27.67 -6.78 1.44
CA THR A 25 26.36 -7.42 1.58
C THR A 25 26.46 -8.90 1.89
N GLU A 26 27.68 -9.48 1.74
CA GLU A 26 27.98 -10.90 1.97
C GLU A 26 27.07 -11.85 1.18
N ASP A 27 26.64 -11.42 -0.04
CA ASP A 27 25.79 -12.19 -0.94
C ASP A 27 26.26 -12.11 -2.40
N TYR A 28 25.73 -13.00 -3.26
CA TYR A 28 25.89 -12.90 -4.71
C TYR A 28 24.93 -11.89 -5.28
N ARG A 29 25.47 -10.97 -6.09
CA ARG A 29 24.74 -9.88 -6.73
C ARG A 29 24.96 -9.87 -8.23
N TYR A 30 24.04 -9.27 -8.95
CA TYR A 30 24.22 -9.00 -10.38
C TYR A 30 24.15 -7.50 -10.68
N LYS A 31 24.78 -7.12 -11.77
CA LYS A 31 24.68 -5.81 -12.39
C LYS A 31 24.73 -5.96 -13.89
N ASP A 32 23.68 -5.52 -14.57
CA ASP A 32 23.58 -5.52 -16.01
C ASP A 32 23.69 -4.08 -16.54
N PHE A 33 24.76 -3.85 -17.28
CA PHE A 33 25.04 -2.51 -17.83
C PHE A 33 24.21 -2.19 -19.07
N SER A 34 23.61 -3.18 -19.75
CA SER A 34 22.77 -2.94 -20.92
C SER A 34 21.34 -2.50 -20.56
N SER A 35 20.79 -3.01 -19.49
CA SER A 35 19.44 -2.64 -18.99
C SER A 35 19.48 -1.66 -17.82
N GLY A 36 20.62 -1.51 -17.15
CA GLY A 36 20.76 -0.78 -15.89
C GLY A 36 20.24 -1.52 -14.67
N SER A 37 19.78 -2.76 -14.84
CA SER A 37 19.24 -3.58 -13.74
C SER A 37 20.37 -4.09 -12.83
N GLN A 38 20.10 -4.12 -11.52
CA GLN A 38 21.03 -4.66 -10.53
C GLN A 38 20.29 -5.11 -9.26
N GLY A 39 20.83 -6.11 -8.55
CA GLY A 39 20.20 -6.61 -7.34
C GLY A 39 20.86 -7.89 -6.80
N SER A 40 20.15 -8.55 -5.88
CA SER A 40 20.45 -9.87 -5.34
C SER A 40 19.99 -10.99 -6.30
N ALA A 41 20.27 -12.23 -5.95
CA ALA A 41 19.74 -13.39 -6.68
C ALA A 41 18.19 -13.42 -6.69
N ILE A 42 17.57 -13.01 -5.59
CA ILE A 42 16.09 -12.96 -5.50
C ILE A 42 15.55 -11.89 -6.45
N ASP A 43 16.14 -10.68 -6.47
CA ASP A 43 15.74 -9.60 -7.37
C ASP A 43 15.85 -10.05 -8.83
N LEU A 44 16.91 -10.79 -9.19
CA LEU A 44 17.09 -11.34 -10.52
C LEU A 44 15.96 -12.29 -10.91
N VAL A 45 15.59 -13.21 -10.05
CA VAL A 45 14.48 -14.17 -10.29
C VAL A 45 13.14 -13.46 -10.35
N GLN A 46 12.90 -12.45 -9.50
CA GLN A 46 11.71 -11.61 -9.58
C GLN A 46 11.58 -10.93 -10.95
N GLU A 47 12.68 -10.38 -11.44
CA GLU A 47 12.68 -9.62 -12.69
C GLU A 47 12.54 -10.53 -13.92
N ILE A 48 13.23 -11.67 -13.96
CA ILE A 48 13.15 -12.64 -15.05
C ILE A 48 11.74 -13.22 -15.19
N PHE A 49 11.17 -13.67 -14.08
CA PHE A 49 9.91 -14.44 -14.08
C PHE A 49 8.68 -13.58 -13.74
N LYS A 50 8.87 -12.26 -13.52
CA LYS A 50 7.81 -11.32 -13.10
C LYS A 50 7.07 -11.76 -11.84
N LEU A 51 7.82 -12.28 -10.88
CA LEU A 51 7.34 -12.83 -9.62
C LEU A 51 7.42 -11.79 -8.48
N ASN A 52 6.58 -11.95 -7.46
CA ASN A 52 6.78 -11.27 -6.19
C ASN A 52 7.88 -11.97 -5.36
N PHE A 53 8.32 -11.34 -4.26
CA PHE A 53 9.41 -11.85 -3.42
C PHE A 53 9.20 -13.29 -2.95
N SER A 54 8.02 -13.61 -2.42
CA SER A 54 7.71 -14.95 -1.91
C SER A 54 7.69 -16.01 -3.01
N GLN A 55 7.18 -15.67 -4.19
CA GLN A 55 7.15 -16.54 -5.35
C GLN A 55 8.56 -16.79 -5.91
N ALA A 56 9.40 -15.74 -5.95
CA ALA A 56 10.79 -15.87 -6.39
C ALA A 56 11.60 -16.76 -5.43
N LEU A 57 11.44 -16.55 -4.12
CA LEU A 57 12.10 -17.38 -3.11
C LEU A 57 11.67 -18.85 -3.24
N PHE A 58 10.38 -19.12 -3.37
CA PHE A 58 9.86 -20.47 -3.57
C PHE A 58 10.46 -21.11 -4.83
N ARG A 59 10.50 -20.38 -5.94
CA ARG A 59 11.08 -20.84 -7.20
C ARG A 59 12.56 -21.18 -7.05
N ILE A 60 13.36 -20.34 -6.36
CA ILE A 60 14.77 -20.61 -6.10
C ILE A 60 14.93 -21.91 -5.31
N ILE A 61 14.14 -22.12 -4.27
CA ILE A 61 14.17 -23.33 -3.44
C ILE A 61 13.78 -24.57 -4.25
N GLU A 62 12.74 -24.49 -5.09
CA GLU A 62 12.39 -25.60 -5.98
C GLU A 62 13.52 -25.96 -6.93
N ASP A 63 14.12 -24.97 -7.60
CA ASP A 63 15.18 -25.21 -8.56
C ASP A 63 16.45 -25.71 -7.86
N TYR A 64 16.77 -25.22 -6.67
CA TYR A 64 17.87 -25.73 -5.83
C TYR A 64 17.62 -27.20 -5.43
N ASN A 65 16.43 -27.55 -4.96
CA ASN A 65 16.11 -28.92 -4.59
C ASN A 65 16.15 -29.88 -5.79
N LYS A 66 15.72 -29.43 -6.98
CA LYS A 66 15.86 -30.21 -8.23
C LYS A 66 17.34 -30.42 -8.60
N TYR A 67 18.18 -29.41 -8.42
CA TYR A 67 19.61 -29.50 -8.65
C TYR A 67 20.26 -30.53 -7.72
N ILE A 68 19.97 -30.49 -6.43
CA ILE A 68 20.46 -31.44 -5.43
C ILE A 68 20.03 -32.85 -5.73
N LEU A 69 18.76 -33.08 -6.09
CA LEU A 69 18.26 -34.41 -6.47
C LEU A 69 19.01 -34.98 -7.67
N LYS A 70 19.52 -34.14 -8.56
CA LYS A 70 20.23 -34.54 -9.77
C LYS A 70 21.74 -34.78 -9.53
N HIS A 71 22.35 -34.03 -8.60
CA HIS A 71 23.80 -33.99 -8.40
C HIS A 71 24.30 -34.48 -7.03
N GLY A 72 23.40 -34.80 -6.13
CA GLY A 72 23.52 -35.50 -4.84
C GLY A 72 24.73 -35.21 -3.99
N GLU A 73 24.67 -34.27 -3.03
CA GLU A 73 25.55 -34.22 -1.85
C GLU A 73 25.18 -33.13 -0.81
N HIS A 74 23.99 -32.51 -0.94
CA HIS A 74 23.58 -31.47 0.00
C HIS A 74 22.19 -31.76 0.60
N ASP A 75 21.95 -31.27 1.81
CA ASP A 75 20.67 -31.39 2.49
C ASP A 75 19.56 -30.66 1.74
N ARG A 76 18.42 -31.32 1.61
CA ARG A 76 17.23 -30.69 1.05
C ARG A 76 16.81 -29.48 1.89
N ILE A 77 16.59 -28.36 1.25
CA ILE A 77 15.95 -27.23 1.92
C ILE A 77 14.43 -27.51 1.94
N GLU A 78 13.90 -27.83 3.09
CA GLU A 78 12.45 -27.89 3.28
C GLU A 78 11.91 -26.48 3.38
N CYS A 79 11.18 -26.05 2.35
CA CYS A 79 10.44 -24.82 2.37
C CYS A 79 9.00 -25.11 2.80
N THR A 80 8.70 -24.82 4.04
CA THR A 80 7.31 -24.73 4.46
C THR A 80 6.78 -23.38 3.96
N PRO A 81 5.77 -23.34 3.08
CA PRO A 81 5.15 -22.07 2.70
C PRO A 81 4.77 -21.30 3.97
N ALA A 82 5.08 -20.02 4.02
CA ALA A 82 4.67 -19.21 5.15
C ALA A 82 3.17 -19.38 5.35
N ALA A 83 2.76 -19.81 6.54
CA ALA A 83 1.35 -20.05 6.83
C ALA A 83 0.56 -18.76 6.56
N LYS A 84 -0.44 -18.86 5.71
CA LYS A 84 -1.36 -17.77 5.44
C LYS A 84 -2.36 -17.68 6.58
N TYR A 85 -2.52 -16.48 7.10
CA TYR A 85 -3.46 -16.19 8.17
C TYR A 85 -4.52 -15.21 7.68
N LYS A 86 -5.77 -15.46 8.10
CA LYS A 86 -6.89 -14.53 7.89
C LYS A 86 -7.41 -14.05 9.24
N VAL A 87 -7.95 -12.83 9.26
CA VAL A 87 -8.62 -12.28 10.43
C VAL A 87 -10.00 -12.96 10.55
N ASP A 88 -10.25 -13.60 11.70
CA ASP A 88 -11.46 -14.35 11.99
C ASP A 88 -12.43 -13.56 12.87
N PHE A 89 -11.93 -12.91 13.88
CA PHE A 89 -12.76 -12.20 14.87
C PHE A 89 -12.11 -10.88 15.28
N ILE A 90 -12.96 -9.88 15.61
CA ILE A 90 -12.52 -8.58 16.10
C ILE A 90 -13.38 -8.13 17.24
N LYS A 91 -12.75 -7.71 18.32
CA LYS A 91 -13.40 -7.08 19.47
C LYS A 91 -13.24 -5.57 19.39
N LYS A 92 -14.32 -4.85 19.19
CA LYS A 92 -14.35 -3.37 19.35
C LYS A 92 -14.26 -3.02 20.84
N ARG A 93 -13.74 -1.81 21.13
CA ARG A 93 -13.74 -1.20 22.45
C ARG A 93 -14.22 0.25 22.41
N GLY A 94 -14.38 0.84 23.56
CA GLY A 94 -14.64 2.27 23.69
C GLY A 94 -13.42 3.11 23.32
N TRP A 95 -13.64 4.39 23.07
CA TRP A 95 -12.60 5.39 22.81
C TRP A 95 -11.89 5.76 24.12
N TYR A 96 -10.55 5.75 24.09
CA TYR A 96 -9.72 6.28 25.15
C TYR A 96 -9.24 7.69 24.79
N LYS A 97 -8.78 8.45 25.78
CA LYS A 97 -8.26 9.80 25.60
C LYS A 97 -7.07 9.83 24.61
N GLU A 98 -6.23 8.81 24.66
CA GLU A 98 -5.08 8.64 23.80
C GLU A 98 -5.49 8.45 22.33
N ASP A 99 -6.57 7.72 22.07
CA ASP A 99 -7.11 7.55 20.71
C ASP A 99 -7.61 8.88 20.16
N VAL A 100 -8.38 9.60 20.97
CA VAL A 100 -8.91 10.91 20.60
C VAL A 100 -7.76 11.88 20.28
N ASN A 101 -6.76 11.96 21.16
CA ASN A 101 -5.60 12.80 20.96
C ASN A 101 -4.80 12.42 19.69
N PHE A 102 -4.67 11.11 19.43
CA PHE A 102 -4.01 10.61 18.24
C PHE A 102 -4.69 11.13 16.97
N TRP A 103 -6.00 10.95 16.84
CA TRP A 103 -6.73 11.39 15.65
C TRP A 103 -6.85 12.91 15.53
N LEU A 104 -7.03 13.61 16.64
CA LEU A 104 -7.04 15.07 16.68
C LEU A 104 -5.69 15.68 16.27
N SER A 105 -4.56 14.96 16.46
CA SER A 105 -3.27 15.43 15.97
C SER A 105 -3.23 15.60 14.45
N PHE A 106 -4.09 14.91 13.71
CA PHE A 106 -4.31 15.05 12.26
C PHE A 106 -5.54 15.91 11.94
N ASN A 107 -6.11 16.59 12.95
CA ASN A 107 -7.38 17.32 12.86
C ASN A 107 -8.57 16.44 12.43
N ILE A 108 -8.55 15.15 12.75
CA ILE A 108 -9.64 14.21 12.47
C ILE A 108 -10.46 14.05 13.75
N GLY A 109 -11.66 14.64 13.76
CA GLY A 109 -12.57 14.60 14.91
C GLY A 109 -13.50 13.37 14.90
N ALA A 110 -14.23 13.18 16.02
CA ALA A 110 -15.11 12.04 16.21
C ALA A 110 -16.23 11.91 15.15
N SER A 111 -16.74 13.02 14.63
CA SER A 111 -17.76 13.04 13.57
C SER A 111 -17.25 12.38 12.28
N ILE A 112 -16.02 12.69 11.88
CA ILE A 112 -15.37 12.12 10.69
C ILE A 112 -15.05 10.64 10.90
N LEU A 113 -14.53 10.26 12.06
CA LEU A 113 -14.29 8.86 12.39
C LEU A 113 -15.56 8.02 12.32
N LYS A 114 -16.67 8.56 12.83
CA LYS A 114 -17.99 7.94 12.73
C LYS A 114 -18.48 7.89 11.28
N GLU A 115 -18.35 8.97 10.50
CA GLU A 115 -18.70 9.03 9.08
C GLU A 115 -18.00 7.93 8.28
N PHE A 116 -16.70 7.72 8.52
CA PHE A 116 -15.89 6.73 7.82
C PHE A 116 -15.85 5.35 8.50
N ASN A 117 -16.72 5.11 9.50
CA ASN A 117 -16.80 3.84 10.22
C ASN A 117 -15.47 3.35 10.77
N VAL A 118 -14.69 4.26 11.38
CA VAL A 118 -13.43 3.95 12.05
C VAL A 118 -13.69 3.81 13.54
N TYR A 119 -13.32 2.67 14.11
CA TYR A 119 -13.52 2.37 15.52
C TYR A 119 -12.28 1.77 16.15
N PRO A 120 -11.98 2.08 17.44
CA PRO A 120 -10.92 1.40 18.16
C PRO A 120 -11.28 -0.07 18.40
N ILE A 121 -10.29 -0.93 18.30
CA ILE A 121 -10.42 -2.36 18.57
C ILE A 121 -9.54 -2.77 19.74
N GLU A 122 -10.01 -3.72 20.53
CA GLU A 122 -9.31 -4.25 21.69
C GLU A 122 -8.31 -5.33 21.29
N TYR A 123 -8.77 -6.24 20.44
CA TYR A 123 -7.96 -7.31 19.87
C TYR A 123 -8.60 -7.83 18.58
N TYR A 124 -7.80 -8.55 17.82
CA TYR A 124 -8.30 -9.38 16.70
C TYR A 124 -7.65 -10.76 16.76
N ASN A 125 -8.36 -11.74 16.23
CA ASN A 125 -7.90 -13.10 16.12
C ASN A 125 -7.56 -13.42 14.67
N MET A 126 -6.50 -14.19 14.49
CA MET A 126 -6.10 -14.75 13.22
C MET A 126 -6.14 -16.27 13.30
N ILE A 127 -6.59 -16.91 12.22
CA ILE A 127 -6.56 -18.36 12.02
C ILE A 127 -5.79 -18.68 10.74
N LYS A 128 -5.16 -19.83 10.67
CA LYS A 128 -4.54 -20.31 9.42
C LYS A 128 -5.60 -20.57 8.36
N GLU A 129 -5.30 -20.25 7.10
CA GLU A 129 -6.24 -20.44 5.98
C GLU A 129 -6.43 -21.92 5.61
N ASP A 130 -5.39 -22.73 5.76
CA ASP A 130 -5.30 -24.09 5.21
C ASP A 130 -5.36 -25.19 6.30
N ASP A 131 -5.68 -24.84 7.54
CA ASP A 131 -5.65 -25.77 8.65
C ASP A 131 -7.02 -25.85 9.32
N ASN A 132 -7.55 -27.07 9.45
CA ASN A 132 -8.70 -27.36 10.32
C ASN A 132 -8.33 -27.29 11.81
N SER A 133 -7.10 -26.90 12.14
CA SER A 133 -6.68 -26.66 13.50
C SER A 133 -7.33 -25.38 14.05
N PHE A 134 -7.86 -25.47 15.25
CA PHE A 134 -8.42 -24.34 15.98
C PHE A 134 -7.35 -23.40 16.55
N ASP A 135 -6.12 -23.42 16.01
CA ASP A 135 -5.03 -22.57 16.47
C ASP A 135 -5.31 -21.11 16.14
N LYS A 136 -5.72 -20.42 17.18
CA LYS A 136 -6.15 -19.04 17.14
C LYS A 136 -5.08 -18.14 17.75
N ILE A 137 -4.52 -17.25 16.93
CA ILE A 137 -3.56 -16.24 17.41
C ILE A 137 -4.34 -14.97 17.75
N THR A 138 -4.28 -14.55 19.01
CA THR A 138 -4.89 -13.30 19.47
C THR A 138 -3.85 -12.17 19.46
N ILE A 139 -4.10 -11.12 18.71
CA ILE A 139 -3.23 -9.94 18.61
C ILE A 139 -3.84 -8.79 19.41
N ARG A 140 -3.02 -8.22 20.32
CA ARG A 140 -3.35 -7.05 21.13
C ARG A 140 -2.26 -6.01 21.02
N ASN A 141 -2.63 -4.77 20.72
CA ASN A 141 -1.71 -3.63 20.71
C ASN A 141 -2.37 -2.43 21.38
N LYS A 142 -1.55 -1.52 21.91
CA LYS A 142 -2.02 -0.34 22.65
C LYS A 142 -2.97 0.54 21.84
N GLN A 143 -2.68 0.71 20.53
CA GLN A 143 -3.50 1.50 19.61
C GLN A 143 -3.78 0.68 18.36
N MET A 144 -5.05 0.34 18.17
CA MET A 144 -5.55 -0.37 16.99
C MET A 144 -6.89 0.19 16.57
N TYR A 145 -7.08 0.39 15.28
CA TYR A 145 -8.31 0.91 14.71
C TYR A 145 -8.79 0.00 13.58
N GLY A 146 -10.03 -0.42 13.64
CA GLY A 146 -10.69 -1.15 12.56
C GLY A 146 -11.41 -0.18 11.62
N TYR A 147 -11.26 -0.41 10.32
CA TYR A 147 -11.98 0.29 9.27
C TYR A 147 -13.07 -0.64 8.75
N PHE A 148 -14.32 -0.18 8.80
CA PHE A 148 -15.49 -0.98 8.50
C PHE A 148 -16.27 -0.38 7.33
N ASP A 149 -16.92 -1.22 6.54
CA ASP A 149 -17.88 -0.78 5.53
C ASP A 149 -19.22 -0.38 6.16
N LYS A 150 -20.18 0.05 5.33
CA LYS A 150 -21.54 0.42 5.78
C LYS A 150 -22.33 -0.71 6.44
N ASN A 151 -21.95 -1.96 6.16
CA ASN A 151 -22.59 -3.15 6.74
C ASN A 151 -21.91 -3.59 8.05
N GLY A 152 -20.91 -2.85 8.51
CA GLY A 152 -20.14 -3.17 9.72
C GLY A 152 -19.10 -4.28 9.52
N LEU A 153 -18.81 -4.68 8.28
CA LEU A 153 -17.78 -5.67 7.97
C LEU A 153 -16.42 -4.98 7.88
N ILE A 154 -15.45 -5.51 8.61
CA ILE A 154 -14.10 -4.97 8.58
C ILE A 154 -13.41 -5.22 7.24
N TYR A 155 -12.64 -4.24 6.76
CA TYR A 155 -11.80 -4.41 5.58
C TYR A 155 -10.31 -4.15 5.84
N LYS A 156 -9.99 -3.41 6.91
CA LYS A 156 -8.60 -3.08 7.26
C LYS A 156 -8.44 -2.82 8.76
N ILE A 157 -7.27 -3.18 9.30
CA ILE A 157 -6.86 -2.80 10.67
C ILE A 157 -5.65 -1.88 10.55
N TYR A 158 -5.65 -0.77 11.29
CA TYR A 158 -4.57 0.18 11.39
C TYR A 158 -3.94 0.16 12.78
N GLN A 159 -2.63 0.00 12.83
CA GLN A 159 -1.82 -0.12 14.05
C GLN A 159 -0.69 0.92 14.01
N PRO A 160 -0.94 2.19 14.36
CA PRO A 160 0.00 3.30 14.14
C PRO A 160 1.35 3.11 14.83
N SER A 161 1.41 2.43 15.96
CA SER A 161 2.62 2.19 16.75
C SER A 161 3.49 1.04 16.23
N GLN A 162 2.99 0.24 15.29
CA GLN A 162 3.74 -0.90 14.73
C GLN A 162 4.59 -0.46 13.56
N LYS A 163 5.89 -0.84 13.57
CA LYS A 163 6.80 -0.64 12.42
C LYS A 163 6.46 -1.61 11.29
N ASN A 164 6.37 -2.90 11.65
CA ASN A 164 5.94 -3.96 10.75
C ASN A 164 4.44 -4.18 10.93
N TYR A 165 3.73 -4.53 9.85
CA TYR A 165 2.30 -4.79 9.89
C TYR A 165 1.46 -3.60 10.41
N LYS A 166 1.90 -2.38 10.09
CA LYS A 166 1.16 -1.14 10.42
C LYS A 166 -0.29 -1.19 9.92
N PHE A 167 -0.49 -1.83 8.77
CA PHE A 167 -1.80 -2.12 8.21
C PHE A 167 -1.98 -3.61 7.97
N ILE A 168 -3.10 -4.17 8.44
CA ILE A 168 -3.55 -5.51 8.11
C ILE A 168 -4.73 -5.40 7.16
N LYS A 169 -4.55 -5.88 5.94
CA LYS A 169 -5.62 -5.97 4.96
C LYS A 169 -6.46 -7.21 5.28
N VAL A 170 -7.75 -7.01 5.52
CA VAL A 170 -8.69 -8.11 5.77
C VAL A 170 -9.36 -8.54 4.47
N ARG A 171 -9.77 -7.57 3.65
CA ARG A 171 -10.36 -7.81 2.33
C ARG A 171 -10.16 -6.60 1.41
N PRO A 172 -10.22 -6.79 0.09
CA PRO A 172 -10.16 -5.67 -0.86
C PRO A 172 -11.35 -4.72 -0.67
N TYR A 173 -11.07 -3.40 -0.63
CA TYR A 173 -12.11 -2.38 -0.48
C TYR A 173 -11.64 -1.00 -0.95
N THR A 174 -12.47 -0.27 -1.69
CA THR A 174 -12.21 1.14 -2.00
C THR A 174 -12.67 1.98 -0.83
N GLN A 175 -11.71 2.51 -0.07
CA GLN A 175 -11.96 3.21 1.19
C GLN A 175 -12.70 4.53 0.96
N GLY A 176 -13.76 4.77 1.71
CA GLY A 176 -14.59 5.97 1.57
C GLY A 176 -15.66 5.90 0.48
N LEU A 177 -15.78 4.79 -0.26
CA LEU A 177 -16.76 4.65 -1.33
C LEU A 177 -18.21 4.72 -0.82
N ASP A 178 -18.49 4.11 0.33
CA ASP A 178 -19.82 4.12 0.95
C ASP A 178 -20.19 5.48 1.57
N GLN A 179 -19.23 6.39 1.72
CA GLN A 179 -19.40 7.74 2.27
C GLN A 179 -19.69 8.79 1.19
N LEU A 180 -19.67 8.41 -0.09
CA LEU A 180 -19.95 9.31 -1.19
C LEU A 180 -21.45 9.65 -1.22
N LEU A 181 -21.76 10.94 -1.13
CA LEU A 181 -23.13 11.48 -1.21
C LEU A 181 -23.47 11.94 -2.62
N TYR A 182 -22.49 12.07 -3.51
CA TYR A 182 -22.62 12.57 -4.89
C TYR A 182 -23.25 13.97 -4.97
N THR A 183 -23.08 14.76 -3.91
CA THR A 183 -23.59 16.13 -3.82
C THR A 183 -22.60 17.18 -4.26
N LYS A 184 -21.32 16.81 -4.33
CA LYS A 184 -20.24 17.71 -4.74
C LYS A 184 -19.73 17.36 -6.14
N PRO A 185 -19.29 18.35 -6.95
CA PRO A 185 -18.95 18.13 -8.35
C PRO A 185 -17.65 17.38 -8.58
N ASN A 186 -16.74 17.39 -7.62
CA ASN A 186 -15.39 16.86 -7.79
C ASN A 186 -15.08 15.77 -6.77
N LEU A 187 -14.26 14.81 -7.19
CA LEU A 187 -13.75 13.72 -6.35
C LEU A 187 -12.23 13.77 -6.26
N ILE A 188 -11.71 13.58 -5.06
CA ILE A 188 -10.27 13.43 -4.85
C ILE A 188 -9.98 12.02 -4.33
N ILE A 189 -9.08 11.33 -5.00
CA ILE A 189 -8.53 10.04 -4.59
C ILE A 189 -7.24 10.33 -3.81
N CYS A 190 -7.25 10.09 -2.50
CA CYS A 190 -6.10 10.25 -1.63
C CYS A 190 -5.27 8.96 -1.53
N SER A 191 -4.02 9.01 -1.07
CA SER A 191 -3.17 7.83 -0.87
C SER A 191 -3.74 6.87 0.16
N SER A 192 -4.33 7.40 1.23
CA SER A 192 -4.86 6.63 2.36
C SER A 192 -6.20 7.17 2.86
N LEU A 193 -6.93 6.32 3.61
CA LEU A 193 -8.15 6.78 4.29
C LEU A 193 -7.87 7.89 5.31
N LYS A 194 -6.70 7.87 5.97
CA LYS A 194 -6.29 8.92 6.92
C LYS A 194 -6.23 10.27 6.22
N ASP A 195 -5.64 10.35 5.04
CA ASP A 195 -5.55 11.57 4.25
C ASP A 195 -6.91 12.01 3.71
N ALA A 196 -7.73 11.05 3.26
CA ALA A 196 -9.10 11.33 2.83
C ALA A 196 -9.95 11.94 3.98
N MET A 197 -9.89 11.36 5.18
CA MET A 197 -10.55 11.89 6.37
C MET A 197 -10.02 13.28 6.75
N CYS A 198 -8.70 13.48 6.66
CA CYS A 198 -8.06 14.77 6.92
C CYS A 198 -8.53 15.83 5.91
N LEU A 199 -8.57 15.50 4.61
CA LEU A 199 -9.03 16.40 3.56
C LEU A 199 -10.53 16.74 3.70
N ARG A 200 -11.34 15.81 4.16
CA ARG A 200 -12.77 16.01 4.44
C ARG A 200 -13.03 17.15 5.42
N GLN A 201 -12.16 17.32 6.41
CA GLN A 201 -12.23 18.40 7.40
C GLN A 201 -12.01 19.80 6.82
N PHE A 202 -11.41 19.93 5.64
CA PHE A 202 -11.18 21.24 5.03
C PHE A 202 -12.44 21.88 4.45
N ASN A 203 -13.54 21.15 4.38
CA ASN A 203 -14.82 21.62 3.84
C ASN A 203 -14.70 22.21 2.42
N PHE A 204 -13.85 21.60 1.59
CA PHE A 204 -13.80 21.92 0.17
C PHE A 204 -15.03 21.35 -0.57
N ASN A 205 -15.33 21.92 -1.74
CA ASN A 205 -16.41 21.43 -2.59
C ASN A 205 -15.98 20.16 -3.37
N VAL A 206 -15.50 19.16 -2.63
CA VAL A 206 -15.01 17.89 -3.15
C VAL A 206 -15.47 16.73 -2.26
N GLU A 207 -15.66 15.56 -2.82
CA GLU A 207 -15.76 14.30 -2.09
C GLU A 207 -14.43 13.56 -2.11
N VAL A 208 -14.23 12.58 -1.23
CA VAL A 208 -12.92 11.95 -1.01
C VAL A 208 -13.06 10.44 -0.88
N ILE A 209 -12.12 9.72 -1.48
CA ILE A 209 -11.94 8.27 -1.34
C ILE A 209 -10.44 7.93 -1.30
N ALA A 210 -10.12 6.67 -1.03
CA ALA A 210 -8.77 6.16 -1.16
C ALA A 210 -8.77 4.72 -1.70
N PRO A 211 -7.71 4.29 -2.40
CA PRO A 211 -7.53 2.90 -2.78
C PRO A 211 -7.32 2.02 -1.53
N ASP A 212 -7.36 0.72 -1.73
CA ASP A 212 -7.09 -0.26 -0.68
C ASP A 212 -5.67 -0.12 -0.09
N SER A 213 -4.71 0.11 -0.96
CA SER A 213 -3.34 0.50 -0.61
C SER A 213 -2.75 1.38 -1.72
N GLU A 214 -1.69 2.10 -1.42
CA GLU A 214 -1.00 2.99 -2.35
C GLU A 214 -0.56 2.29 -3.65
N ASN A 215 -0.13 1.03 -3.53
CA ASN A 215 0.29 0.22 -4.68
C ASN A 215 -0.87 -0.42 -5.45
N THR A 216 -2.10 -0.28 -4.98
CA THR A 216 -3.29 -0.90 -5.58
C THR A 216 -4.16 0.14 -6.26
N MET A 217 -4.33 0.05 -7.57
CA MET A 217 -5.27 0.92 -8.28
C MET A 217 -6.72 0.54 -7.97
N ILE A 218 -7.59 1.54 -7.90
CA ILE A 218 -9.04 1.32 -7.85
C ILE A 218 -9.46 0.64 -9.16
N LYS A 219 -10.32 -0.37 -9.06
CA LYS A 219 -10.71 -1.20 -10.21
C LYS A 219 -11.38 -0.36 -11.32
N PRO A 220 -11.15 -0.69 -12.60
CA PRO A 220 -11.66 0.09 -13.74
C PRO A 220 -13.17 0.33 -13.71
N TYR A 221 -13.96 -0.68 -13.36
CA TYR A 221 -15.42 -0.53 -13.28
C TYR A 221 -15.88 0.47 -12.22
N VAL A 222 -15.14 0.58 -11.08
CA VAL A 222 -15.43 1.58 -10.05
C VAL A 222 -15.10 2.97 -10.57
N ILE A 223 -13.91 3.16 -11.19
CA ILE A 223 -13.51 4.45 -11.77
C ILE A 223 -14.48 4.90 -12.86
N ASN A 224 -14.91 4.00 -13.74
CA ASN A 224 -15.88 4.33 -14.80
C ASN A 224 -17.22 4.78 -14.23
N ASN A 225 -17.71 4.12 -13.17
CA ASN A 225 -18.93 4.54 -12.48
C ASN A 225 -18.76 5.92 -11.83
N LEU A 226 -17.62 6.18 -11.19
CA LEU A 226 -17.33 7.49 -10.57
C LEU A 226 -17.21 8.61 -11.60
N LYS A 227 -16.64 8.37 -12.78
CA LYS A 227 -16.57 9.35 -13.88
C LYS A 227 -17.95 9.79 -14.36
N ASN A 228 -18.95 8.93 -14.27
CA ASN A 228 -20.33 9.27 -14.62
C ASN A 228 -21.03 10.11 -13.53
N LYS A 229 -20.48 10.19 -12.33
CA LYS A 229 -21.06 10.88 -11.18
C LYS A 229 -20.38 12.20 -10.83
N PHE A 230 -19.09 12.33 -11.16
CA PHE A 230 -18.29 13.52 -10.83
C PHE A 230 -17.85 14.25 -12.10
N LYS A 231 -17.89 15.58 -12.07
CA LYS A 231 -17.38 16.42 -13.18
C LYS A 231 -15.88 16.27 -13.38
N LYS A 232 -15.15 16.17 -12.27
CA LYS A 232 -13.71 15.93 -12.27
C LYS A 232 -13.31 14.97 -11.15
N ILE A 233 -12.36 14.10 -11.50
CA ILE A 233 -11.67 13.24 -10.55
C ILE A 233 -10.18 13.57 -10.65
N ILE A 234 -9.53 13.77 -9.52
CA ILE A 234 -8.08 13.96 -9.42
C ILE A 234 -7.50 13.06 -8.34
N THR A 235 -6.18 12.85 -8.36
CA THR A 235 -5.46 12.19 -7.26
C THR A 235 -4.67 13.21 -6.44
N LEU A 236 -4.60 12.97 -5.13
CA LEU A 236 -3.70 13.64 -4.18
C LEU A 236 -2.95 12.55 -3.44
N PHE A 237 -1.73 12.24 -3.90
CA PHE A 237 -0.93 11.15 -3.37
C PHE A 237 0.31 11.65 -2.62
N ASP A 238 1.02 10.72 -2.00
CA ASP A 238 2.21 11.02 -1.20
C ASP A 238 3.32 11.63 -2.06
N ASN A 239 4.13 12.48 -1.45
CA ASN A 239 5.30 13.06 -2.09
C ASN A 239 6.52 12.14 -1.90
N ASP A 240 6.44 10.96 -2.49
CA ASP A 240 7.53 9.99 -2.57
C ASP A 240 7.48 9.23 -3.91
N GLN A 241 8.46 8.36 -4.13
CA GLN A 241 8.58 7.61 -5.38
C GLN A 241 7.32 6.76 -5.68
N ALA A 242 6.72 6.15 -4.66
CA ALA A 242 5.51 5.31 -4.82
C ALA A 242 4.30 6.16 -5.19
N GLY A 243 4.08 7.30 -4.52
CA GLY A 243 2.99 8.22 -4.80
C GLY A 243 3.11 8.86 -6.20
N HIS A 244 4.32 9.27 -6.61
CA HIS A 244 4.55 9.78 -7.97
C HIS A 244 4.28 8.71 -9.04
N ALA A 245 4.71 7.47 -8.81
CA ALA A 245 4.41 6.36 -9.70
C ALA A 245 2.91 6.07 -9.78
N ALA A 246 2.20 6.16 -8.65
CA ALA A 246 0.75 6.00 -8.61
C ALA A 246 0.02 7.10 -9.39
N ILE A 247 0.41 8.39 -9.22
CA ILE A 247 -0.13 9.51 -10.02
C ILE A 247 0.01 9.21 -11.52
N ASN A 248 1.20 8.80 -11.97
CA ASN A 248 1.44 8.48 -13.36
C ASN A 248 0.57 7.30 -13.86
N LYS A 249 0.38 6.27 -13.03
CA LYS A 249 -0.51 5.14 -13.37
C LYS A 249 -1.96 5.60 -13.55
N TYR A 250 -2.48 6.45 -12.64
CA TYR A 250 -3.84 6.98 -12.77
C TYR A 250 -4.01 7.88 -14.00
N LEU A 251 -2.99 8.65 -14.36
CA LEU A 251 -2.99 9.45 -15.57
C LEU A 251 -3.02 8.56 -16.82
N LEU A 252 -2.12 7.58 -16.91
CA LEU A 252 -1.98 6.71 -18.09
C LEU A 252 -3.20 5.80 -18.30
N HIS A 253 -3.69 5.17 -17.22
CA HIS A 253 -4.77 4.18 -17.35
C HIS A 253 -6.18 4.78 -17.33
N TYR A 254 -6.34 5.91 -16.65
CA TYR A 254 -7.68 6.48 -16.44
C TYR A 254 -7.82 7.92 -16.94
N ASN A 255 -6.76 8.55 -17.46
CA ASN A 255 -6.73 9.98 -17.77
C ASN A 255 -7.18 10.85 -16.57
N ILE A 256 -6.70 10.47 -15.37
CA ILE A 256 -6.95 11.19 -14.11
C ILE A 256 -5.66 11.90 -13.73
N HIS A 257 -5.70 13.23 -13.76
CA HIS A 257 -4.58 14.05 -13.33
C HIS A 257 -4.40 13.99 -11.83
N GLY A 258 -3.14 14.12 -11.39
CA GLY A 258 -2.82 14.06 -9.97
C GLY A 258 -1.88 15.18 -9.53
N THR A 259 -1.75 15.28 -8.23
CA THR A 259 -0.84 16.20 -7.55
C THR A 259 -0.40 15.61 -6.21
N TYR A 260 0.58 16.25 -5.60
CA TYR A 260 1.10 15.95 -4.27
C TYR A 260 1.42 17.27 -3.54
N LEU A 261 1.60 17.18 -2.23
CA LEU A 261 1.98 18.31 -1.40
C LEU A 261 3.51 18.31 -1.21
N GLU A 262 4.22 19.32 -1.72
CA GLU A 262 5.68 19.37 -1.65
C GLU A 262 6.23 19.54 -0.22
N LEU A 263 5.43 20.09 0.69
CA LEU A 263 5.86 20.48 2.04
C LEU A 263 6.20 19.30 2.95
N GLU A 264 5.46 18.19 2.84
CA GLU A 264 5.62 16.97 3.64
C GLU A 264 5.31 15.74 2.78
N LYS A 265 5.59 14.55 3.33
CA LYS A 265 5.34 13.28 2.62
C LYS A 265 3.86 13.11 2.28
N ASP A 266 2.97 13.24 3.26
CA ASP A 266 1.52 13.10 3.10
C ASP A 266 0.74 14.27 3.69
N LEU A 267 -0.55 14.38 3.33
CA LEU A 267 -1.42 15.45 3.77
C LEU A 267 -1.63 15.45 5.29
N SER A 268 -1.83 14.30 5.87
CA SER A 268 -2.12 14.17 7.30
C SER A 268 -0.91 14.52 8.15
N ASP A 269 0.29 14.15 7.74
CA ASP A 269 1.54 14.53 8.41
C ASP A 269 1.79 16.05 8.27
N ALA A 270 1.47 16.64 7.11
CA ALA A 270 1.52 18.07 6.92
C ALA A 270 0.58 18.82 7.87
N VAL A 271 -0.66 18.34 8.03
CA VAL A 271 -1.62 18.95 8.96
C VAL A 271 -1.16 18.81 10.40
N LYS A 272 -0.65 17.65 10.79
CA LYS A 272 -0.11 17.40 12.13
C LYS A 272 1.04 18.35 12.48
N LYS A 273 1.95 18.60 11.53
CA LYS A 273 3.16 19.39 11.75
C LYS A 273 2.92 20.89 11.64
N HIS A 274 2.07 21.31 10.71
CA HIS A 274 1.91 22.73 10.35
C HIS A 274 0.54 23.32 10.67
N GLY A 275 -0.40 22.51 11.10
CA GLY A 275 -1.78 22.91 11.40
C GLY A 275 -2.68 23.06 10.16
N ILE A 276 -3.97 22.80 10.36
CA ILE A 276 -4.96 22.75 9.28
C ILE A 276 -5.08 24.07 8.50
N ASN A 277 -5.05 25.21 9.17
CA ASN A 277 -5.24 26.52 8.53
C ASN A 277 -4.12 26.88 7.56
N LYS A 278 -2.86 26.55 7.89
CA LYS A 278 -1.73 26.74 7.01
C LYS A 278 -1.81 25.83 5.79
N ILE A 279 -2.06 24.55 6.03
CA ILE A 279 -2.15 23.54 4.96
C ILE A 279 -3.33 23.82 4.03
N LYS A 280 -4.48 24.26 4.55
CA LYS A 280 -5.63 24.66 3.73
C LYS A 280 -5.29 25.73 2.71
N LYS A 281 -4.50 26.76 3.12
CA LYS A 281 -4.07 27.85 2.22
C LYS A 281 -3.14 27.35 1.12
N ILE A 282 -2.30 26.36 1.39
CA ILE A 282 -1.34 25.80 0.44
C ILE A 282 -2.04 24.84 -0.54
N ILE A 283 -2.90 23.96 -0.03
CA ILE A 283 -3.48 22.89 -0.83
C ILE A 283 -4.63 23.37 -1.73
N ALA A 284 -5.39 24.40 -1.31
CA ALA A 284 -6.54 24.91 -2.07
C ALA A 284 -6.18 25.36 -3.51
N PRO A 285 -5.14 26.20 -3.74
CA PRO A 285 -4.74 26.58 -5.09
C PRO A 285 -4.17 25.40 -5.89
N LEU A 286 -3.47 24.45 -5.22
CA LEU A 286 -2.91 23.27 -5.84
C LEU A 286 -4.03 22.36 -6.40
N LEU A 287 -5.05 22.06 -5.60
CA LEU A 287 -6.21 21.28 -6.01
C LEU A 287 -6.99 21.99 -7.13
N SER A 288 -7.23 23.30 -7.00
CA SER A 288 -7.92 24.08 -8.01
C SER A 288 -7.20 24.07 -9.37
N LYS A 289 -5.86 24.19 -9.37
CA LYS A 289 -5.04 24.09 -10.58
C LYS A 289 -5.15 22.70 -11.22
N THR A 290 -5.13 21.64 -10.40
CA THR A 290 -5.20 20.25 -10.89
C THR A 290 -6.59 19.90 -11.43
N ILE A 291 -7.66 20.38 -10.81
CA ILE A 291 -9.05 20.19 -11.26
C ILE A 291 -9.31 20.86 -12.63
N ARG A 292 -8.62 21.96 -12.94
CA ARG A 292 -8.76 22.65 -14.23
C ARG A 292 -8.07 21.96 -15.42
N LYS A 293 -7.12 21.08 -15.16
CA LYS A 293 -6.47 20.25 -16.17
C LYS A 293 -7.41 19.13 -16.63
#